data_c3ce2c8a618c9fb54c6977ea672e26fb
#
_entry.id   c3ce2c8a618c9fb54c6977ea672e26fb
#
_cell.length_a   1.000
_cell.length_b   1.000
_cell.length_c   1.000
_cell.angle_alpha   90.00
_cell.angle_beta   90.00
_cell.angle_gamma   90.00
#
_symmetry.space_group_name_H-M   'P 1'
#
loop_
_entity.id
_entity.type
_entity.pdbx_description
1 polymer ?
#
loop_
_entity_poly.entity_id
_entity_poly.type
_entity_poly.pdbx_seq_one_letter_code
_entity_poly.pdbx_strand_id
1 'polypeptide(L)'
;WLSAMGIDGTGEAMNRDGICCAFTGEENAYWGKAFELLRDANFLLENLPKYQSSYAEITYNHYLGEAYYVRATVFYAMARRFGGIPLVTKVIQYPGDGNLEVPRASEEETWDQVLADYDKAIELMMPSSPKSGYSNKYVALAFKSEAMLYAGSVAKYNETVTGRLTGLGTKTGVRVIGFDED
;
A
#
# COMPACT_ATOMS: atom_id res chain seq x y z
N TRP A 1 12.79 -0.62 -5.90
CA TRP A 1 12.15 -1.73 -6.63
C TRP A 1 10.70 -1.42 -6.99
N LEU A 2 9.86 -1.00 -6.05
CA LEU A 2 8.46 -0.61 -6.32
C LEU A 2 8.34 0.58 -7.28
N SER A 3 9.29 1.53 -7.25
CA SER A 3 9.31 2.69 -8.16
C SER A 3 9.78 2.32 -9.56
N ALA A 4 10.77 1.43 -9.69
CA ALA A 4 11.27 0.99 -10.99
C ALA A 4 10.19 0.32 -11.85
N MET A 5 9.35 -0.53 -11.26
CA MET A 5 8.24 -1.19 -11.98
C MET A 5 7.18 -0.22 -12.53
N GLY A 6 7.08 1.01 -11.98
CA GLY A 6 6.18 2.03 -12.52
C GLY A 6 6.68 2.70 -13.78
N ILE A 7 8.00 2.71 -14.00
CA ILE A 7 8.65 3.39 -15.12
C ILE A 7 8.92 2.43 -16.28
N ASP A 8 9.21 1.17 -15.99
CA ASP A 8 9.55 0.15 -17.01
C ASP A 8 8.44 -0.08 -18.05
N GLY A 9 7.18 0.25 -17.74
CA GLY A 9 6.05 0.16 -18.66
C GLY A 9 5.82 1.36 -19.57
N THR A 10 6.56 2.46 -19.40
CA THR A 10 6.28 3.73 -20.10
C THR A 10 7.16 3.99 -21.33
N GLY A 11 8.17 3.19 -21.59
CA GLY A 11 9.15 3.43 -22.65
C GLY A 11 10.13 4.57 -22.34
N GLU A 12 9.97 5.26 -21.21
CA GLU A 12 10.89 6.32 -20.75
C GLU A 12 12.12 5.75 -20.07
N ALA A 13 12.02 4.52 -19.55
CA ALA A 13 13.14 3.78 -19.01
C ALA A 13 13.24 2.41 -19.66
N MET A 14 14.32 2.17 -20.35
CA MET A 14 14.72 0.82 -20.72
C MET A 14 15.44 0.19 -19.53
N ASN A 15 15.07 -1.03 -19.15
CA ASN A 15 15.83 -1.74 -18.14
C ASN A 15 17.26 -2.02 -18.66
N ARG A 16 18.16 -2.39 -17.76
CA ARG A 16 19.56 -2.65 -18.08
C ARG A 16 19.77 -3.66 -19.23
N ASP A 17 18.81 -4.54 -19.44
CA ASP A 17 18.89 -5.62 -20.41
C ASP A 17 18.15 -5.31 -21.71
N GLY A 18 17.68 -4.06 -21.89
CA GLY A 18 17.04 -3.57 -23.11
C GLY A 18 15.66 -4.15 -23.39
N ILE A 19 15.07 -4.84 -22.43
CA ILE A 19 13.73 -5.42 -22.54
C ILE A 19 12.71 -4.37 -22.08
N CYS A 20 12.08 -3.73 -23.05
CA CYS A 20 10.91 -2.91 -22.80
C CYS A 20 9.68 -3.82 -22.82
N CYS A 21 8.96 -3.91 -21.72
CA CYS A 21 7.57 -4.36 -21.68
C CYS A 21 7.29 -5.83 -22.05
N ALA A 22 8.05 -6.77 -21.55
CA ALA A 22 7.56 -8.14 -21.50
C ALA A 22 6.69 -8.31 -20.23
N PHE A 23 5.38 -8.15 -20.36
CA PHE A 23 4.40 -8.51 -19.34
C PHE A 23 4.30 -10.05 -19.22
N THR A 24 5.40 -10.69 -18.90
CA THR A 24 5.45 -12.14 -18.76
C THR A 24 5.76 -12.53 -17.33
N GLY A 25 4.73 -12.74 -16.52
CA GLY A 25 4.84 -13.40 -15.22
C GLY A 25 5.39 -12.55 -14.05
N GLU A 26 5.86 -11.33 -14.29
CA GLU A 26 6.37 -10.43 -13.23
C GLU A 26 5.27 -9.86 -12.32
N GLU A 27 4.03 -9.85 -12.78
CA GLU A 27 2.86 -9.46 -12.00
C GLU A 27 2.72 -10.34 -10.76
N ASN A 28 2.95 -11.64 -10.88
CA ASN A 28 2.94 -12.56 -9.74
C ASN A 28 4.09 -12.29 -8.77
N ALA A 29 5.28 -11.94 -9.28
CA ALA A 29 6.42 -11.57 -8.46
C ALA A 29 6.16 -10.27 -7.69
N TYR A 30 5.51 -9.27 -8.33
CA TYR A 30 5.12 -8.03 -7.67
C TYR A 30 4.12 -8.30 -6.54
N TRP A 31 3.09 -9.09 -6.81
CA TRP A 31 2.06 -9.46 -5.82
C TRP A 31 2.70 -10.16 -4.61
N GLY A 32 3.47 -11.21 -4.85
CA GLY A 32 4.14 -11.93 -3.77
C GLY A 32 5.07 -11.04 -2.95
N LYS A 33 5.86 -10.19 -3.62
CA LYS A 33 6.80 -9.28 -2.94
C LYS A 33 6.09 -8.20 -2.11
N ALA A 34 4.95 -7.71 -2.58
CA ALA A 34 4.14 -6.76 -1.82
C ALA A 34 3.64 -7.39 -0.51
N PHE A 35 3.14 -8.64 -0.54
CA PHE A 35 2.69 -9.32 0.67
C PHE A 35 3.84 -9.69 1.63
N GLU A 36 5.05 -9.95 1.13
CA GLU A 36 6.24 -10.05 2.00
C GLU A 36 6.48 -8.75 2.77
N LEU A 37 6.47 -7.60 2.08
CA LEU A 37 6.63 -6.29 2.71
C LEU A 37 5.51 -5.95 3.70
N LEU A 38 4.26 -6.30 3.36
CA LEU A 38 3.12 -6.14 4.27
C LEU A 38 3.29 -6.98 5.53
N ARG A 39 3.74 -8.23 5.39
CA ARG A 39 4.04 -9.10 6.54
C ARG A 39 5.09 -8.47 7.44
N ASP A 40 6.17 -7.95 6.88
CA ASP A 40 7.27 -7.36 7.64
C ASP A 40 6.82 -6.07 8.35
N ALA A 41 6.02 -5.22 7.69
CA ALA A 41 5.42 -4.03 8.30
C ALA A 41 4.48 -4.41 9.45
N ASN A 42 3.59 -5.39 9.25
CA ASN A 42 2.68 -5.88 10.29
C ASN A 42 3.44 -6.52 11.46
N PHE A 43 4.51 -7.28 11.15
CA PHE A 43 5.36 -7.85 12.19
C PHE A 43 6.00 -6.77 13.07
N LEU A 44 6.47 -5.68 12.47
CA LEU A 44 7.00 -4.55 13.23
C LEU A 44 5.90 -3.89 14.07
N LEU A 45 4.71 -3.63 13.50
CA LEU A 45 3.57 -3.04 14.21
C LEU A 45 3.12 -3.87 15.42
N GLU A 46 3.15 -5.20 15.32
CA GLU A 46 2.75 -6.10 16.41
C GLU A 46 3.82 -6.30 17.48
N ASN A 47 5.10 -6.22 17.10
CA ASN A 47 6.19 -6.53 18.02
C ASN A 47 6.87 -5.31 18.63
N LEU A 48 6.95 -4.18 17.93
CA LEU A 48 7.55 -2.97 18.45
C LEU A 48 6.96 -2.52 19.81
N PRO A 49 5.64 -2.64 20.07
CA PRO A 49 5.06 -2.32 21.39
C PRO A 49 5.66 -3.08 22.57
N LYS A 50 6.16 -4.30 22.34
CA LYS A 50 6.80 -5.10 23.40
C LYS A 50 8.13 -4.51 23.88
N TYR A 51 8.72 -3.63 23.08
CA TYR A 51 10.01 -2.97 23.37
C TYR A 51 9.86 -1.46 23.62
N GLN A 52 8.65 -0.97 23.82
CA GLN A 52 8.37 0.46 24.01
C GLN A 52 9.25 1.07 25.12
N SER A 53 9.44 0.37 26.24
CA SER A 53 10.26 0.85 27.36
C SER A 53 11.76 0.97 27.05
N SER A 54 12.21 0.41 25.93
CA SER A 54 13.62 0.45 25.49
C SER A 54 13.95 1.68 24.65
N TYR A 55 12.95 2.47 24.27
CA TYR A 55 13.11 3.66 23.43
C TYR A 55 12.57 4.91 24.11
N ALA A 56 13.14 6.06 23.75
CA ALA A 56 12.48 7.34 24.03
C ALA A 56 11.15 7.38 23.24
N GLU A 57 10.09 7.90 23.85
CA GLU A 57 8.74 7.91 23.29
C GLU A 57 8.70 8.49 21.86
N ILE A 58 9.38 9.60 21.62
CA ILE A 58 9.42 10.24 20.29
C ILE A 58 10.06 9.34 19.25
N THR A 59 11.09 8.57 19.61
CA THR A 59 11.77 7.64 18.70
C THR A 59 10.91 6.40 18.46
N TYR A 60 10.28 5.88 19.50
CA TYR A 60 9.32 4.78 19.40
C TYR A 60 8.16 5.12 18.45
N ASN A 61 7.53 6.27 18.68
CA ASN A 61 6.44 6.75 17.84
C ASN A 61 6.88 6.93 16.38
N HIS A 62 8.09 7.44 16.16
CA HIS A 62 8.62 7.59 14.80
C HIS A 62 8.75 6.25 14.09
N TYR A 63 9.33 5.23 14.72
CA TYR A 63 9.45 3.89 14.11
C TYR A 63 8.10 3.22 13.88
N LEU A 64 7.14 3.43 14.78
CA LEU A 64 5.77 2.97 14.59
C LEU A 64 5.13 3.65 13.38
N GLY A 65 5.34 4.96 13.24
CA GLY A 65 4.90 5.75 12.09
C GLY A 65 5.55 5.31 10.78
N GLU A 66 6.85 4.96 10.79
CA GLU A 66 7.52 4.40 9.60
C GLU A 66 6.89 3.08 9.14
N ALA A 67 6.50 2.21 10.08
CA ALA A 67 5.84 0.95 9.73
C ALA A 67 4.47 1.19 9.07
N TYR A 68 3.67 2.14 9.59
CA TYR A 68 2.42 2.58 8.94
C TYR A 68 2.67 3.19 7.57
N TYR A 69 3.69 4.04 7.43
CA TYR A 69 4.07 4.64 6.15
C TYR A 69 4.43 3.58 5.10
N VAL A 70 5.24 2.58 5.47
CA VAL A 70 5.61 1.49 4.57
C VAL A 70 4.37 0.70 4.15
N ARG A 71 3.48 0.36 5.09
CA ARG A 71 2.25 -0.39 4.81
C ARG A 71 1.32 0.39 3.88
N ALA A 72 1.09 1.67 4.15
CA ALA A 72 0.32 2.56 3.28
C ALA A 72 0.88 2.62 1.87
N THR A 73 2.21 2.77 1.75
CA THR A 73 2.89 2.85 0.44
C THR A 73 2.75 1.56 -0.36
N VAL A 74 2.82 0.40 0.30
CA VAL A 74 2.63 -0.90 -0.36
C VAL A 74 1.18 -1.07 -0.80
N PHE A 75 0.20 -0.76 0.06
CA PHE A 75 -1.22 -0.81 -0.30
C PHE A 75 -1.53 0.15 -1.45
N TYR A 76 -1.03 1.39 -1.41
CA TYR A 76 -1.17 2.36 -2.49
C TYR A 76 -0.62 1.83 -3.81
N ALA A 77 0.59 1.29 -3.80
CA ALA A 77 1.22 0.72 -4.99
C ALA A 77 0.44 -0.48 -5.56
N MET A 78 -0.20 -1.28 -4.70
CA MET A 78 -1.07 -2.37 -5.12
C MET A 78 -2.43 -1.88 -5.63
N ALA A 79 -3.07 -0.92 -4.95
CA ALA A 79 -4.35 -0.36 -5.35
C ALA A 79 -4.30 0.22 -6.77
N ARG A 80 -3.24 0.97 -7.09
CA ARG A 80 -3.02 1.53 -8.44
C ARG A 80 -2.97 0.48 -9.55
N ARG A 81 -2.61 -0.76 -9.25
CA ARG A 81 -2.42 -1.83 -10.24
C ARG A 81 -3.57 -2.81 -10.28
N PHE A 82 -4.15 -3.08 -9.13
CA PHE A 82 -5.08 -4.18 -8.95
C PHE A 82 -6.47 -3.74 -8.47
N GLY A 83 -6.65 -2.47 -8.13
CA GLY A 83 -7.87 -2.00 -7.46
C GLY A 83 -7.96 -2.54 -6.03
N GLY A 84 -9.11 -3.08 -5.65
CA GLY A 84 -9.31 -3.72 -4.36
C GLY A 84 -8.41 -4.95 -4.17
N ILE A 85 -7.83 -5.09 -3.01
CA ILE A 85 -6.86 -6.14 -2.66
C ILE A 85 -7.20 -6.78 -1.33
N PRO A 86 -6.62 -7.95 -0.98
CA PRO A 86 -6.70 -8.48 0.38
C PRO A 86 -6.06 -7.53 1.39
N LEU A 87 -6.84 -7.01 2.34
CA LEU A 87 -6.36 -6.10 3.37
C LEU A 87 -5.75 -6.88 4.54
N VAL A 88 -4.50 -7.30 4.37
CA VAL A 88 -3.74 -8.00 5.41
C VAL A 88 -3.10 -6.98 6.33
N THR A 89 -3.76 -6.66 7.44
CA THR A 89 -3.33 -5.65 8.42
C THR A 89 -2.72 -6.24 9.69
N LYS A 90 -2.56 -7.57 9.74
CA LYS A 90 -1.94 -8.31 10.85
C LYS A 90 -1.04 -9.42 10.31
N VAL A 91 -0.18 -9.96 11.17
CA VAL A 91 0.62 -11.15 10.83
C VAL A 91 -0.27 -12.37 10.81
N ILE A 92 -0.38 -13.03 9.66
CA ILE A 92 -1.11 -14.31 9.54
C ILE A 92 -0.20 -15.43 10.07
N GLN A 93 -0.71 -16.21 11.03
CA GLN A 93 0.01 -17.27 11.69
C GLN A 93 -0.43 -18.64 11.16
N TYR A 94 0.52 -19.40 10.60
CA TYR A 94 0.26 -20.78 10.20
C TYR A 94 0.86 -21.76 11.23
N PRO A 95 0.14 -22.79 11.68
CA PRO A 95 -1.25 -23.16 11.34
C PRO A 95 -2.34 -22.47 12.20
N GLY A 96 -1.98 -21.50 13.03
CA GLY A 96 -2.84 -20.95 14.09
C GLY A 96 -4.13 -20.27 13.59
N ASP A 97 -4.07 -19.50 12.49
CA ASP A 97 -5.24 -18.77 11.99
C ASP A 97 -6.18 -19.61 11.10
N GLY A 98 -5.85 -20.87 10.84
CA GLY A 98 -6.69 -21.85 10.16
C GLY A 98 -6.95 -21.57 8.68
N ASN A 99 -7.54 -20.44 8.33
CA ASN A 99 -7.78 -20.04 6.95
C ASN A 99 -6.78 -18.95 6.52
N LEU A 100 -5.96 -19.28 5.52
CA LEU A 100 -4.98 -18.36 4.94
C LEU A 100 -5.55 -17.54 3.76
N GLU A 101 -6.77 -17.87 3.32
CA GLU A 101 -7.41 -17.17 2.22
C GLU A 101 -8.09 -15.89 2.73
N VAL A 102 -7.42 -14.75 2.54
CA VAL A 102 -8.01 -13.43 2.77
C VAL A 102 -8.67 -12.97 1.47
N PRO A 103 -10.01 -12.76 1.45
CA PRO A 103 -10.70 -12.29 0.25
C PRO A 103 -10.24 -10.87 -0.13
N ARG A 104 -10.40 -10.51 -1.39
CA ARG A 104 -10.18 -9.13 -1.83
C ARG A 104 -11.25 -8.23 -1.23
N ALA A 105 -10.83 -7.10 -0.70
CA ALA A 105 -11.69 -5.98 -0.33
C ALA A 105 -12.15 -5.21 -1.58
N SER A 106 -13.07 -4.29 -1.41
CA SER A 106 -13.41 -3.33 -2.47
C SER A 106 -12.23 -2.38 -2.75
N GLU A 107 -12.26 -1.71 -3.90
CA GLU A 107 -11.26 -0.68 -4.19
C GLU A 107 -11.39 0.50 -3.22
N GLU A 108 -12.61 0.90 -2.89
CA GLU A 108 -12.92 1.93 -1.90
C GLU A 108 -12.31 1.59 -0.52
N GLU A 109 -12.64 0.43 0.05
CA GLU A 109 -12.05 -0.03 1.33
C GLU A 109 -10.52 -0.06 1.29
N THR A 110 -9.94 -0.33 0.12
CA THR A 110 -8.49 -0.33 -0.05
C THR A 110 -7.93 1.09 0.03
N TRP A 111 -8.57 2.07 -0.59
CA TRP A 111 -8.17 3.47 -0.50
C TRP A 111 -8.37 4.05 0.91
N ASP A 112 -9.43 3.65 1.60
CA ASP A 112 -9.66 4.00 3.01
C ASP A 112 -8.54 3.49 3.91
N GLN A 113 -8.10 2.26 3.69
CA GLN A 113 -6.97 1.71 4.45
C GLN A 113 -5.66 2.44 4.16
N VAL A 114 -5.41 2.81 2.90
CA VAL A 114 -4.25 3.63 2.51
C VAL A 114 -4.27 4.98 3.23
N LEU A 115 -5.43 5.65 3.25
CA LEU A 115 -5.62 6.93 3.93
C LEU A 115 -5.37 6.80 5.43
N ALA A 116 -5.99 5.82 6.07
CA ALA A 116 -5.88 5.59 7.51
C ALA A 116 -4.42 5.32 7.95
N ASP A 117 -3.69 4.53 7.18
CA ASP A 117 -2.29 4.23 7.47
C ASP A 117 -1.36 5.46 7.28
N TYR A 118 -1.58 6.26 6.23
CA TYR A 118 -0.84 7.53 6.09
C TYR A 118 -1.16 8.52 7.21
N ASP A 119 -2.41 8.59 7.67
CA ASP A 119 -2.78 9.46 8.79
C ASP A 119 -2.06 9.06 10.07
N LYS A 120 -1.99 7.76 10.38
CA LYS A 120 -1.21 7.24 11.50
C LYS A 120 0.28 7.54 11.35
N ALA A 121 0.84 7.38 10.15
CA ALA A 121 2.22 7.72 9.89
C ALA A 121 2.50 9.22 10.16
N ILE A 122 1.65 10.11 9.63
CA ILE A 122 1.78 11.56 9.79
C ILE A 122 1.63 11.99 11.26
N GLU A 123 0.73 11.34 12.01
CA GLU A 123 0.54 11.60 13.44
C GLU A 123 1.81 11.27 14.23
N LEU A 124 2.44 10.13 13.94
CA LEU A 124 3.49 9.54 14.76
C LEU A 124 4.91 9.94 14.36
N MET A 125 5.14 10.22 13.08
CA MET A 125 6.48 10.50 12.57
C MET A 125 6.97 11.90 12.92
N MET A 126 8.27 11.99 13.20
CA MET A 126 8.95 13.27 13.40
C MET A 126 9.07 14.08 12.11
N PRO A 127 9.11 15.42 12.19
CA PRO A 127 9.38 16.29 11.04
C PRO A 127 10.75 16.03 10.38
N SER A 128 11.74 15.59 11.17
CA SER A 128 13.05 15.19 10.68
C SER A 128 13.34 13.74 11.12
N SER A 129 13.81 12.91 10.19
CA SER A 129 14.22 11.56 10.54
C SER A 129 15.46 11.57 11.42
N PRO A 130 15.55 10.70 12.43
CA PRO A 130 16.75 10.55 13.26
C PRO A 130 17.95 10.03 12.45
N LYS A 131 17.72 9.52 11.26
CA LYS A 131 18.74 8.95 10.39
C LYS A 131 18.59 9.47 8.96
N SER A 132 19.69 9.90 8.36
CA SER A 132 19.70 10.41 6.98
C SER A 132 19.24 9.32 6.00
N GLY A 133 18.40 9.71 5.04
CA GLY A 133 17.86 8.80 4.02
C GLY A 133 16.62 8.01 4.46
N TYR A 134 16.17 8.17 5.69
CA TYR A 134 14.92 7.57 6.17
C TYR A 134 13.73 8.52 6.00
N SER A 135 12.53 7.97 5.96
CA SER A 135 11.31 8.74 5.82
C SER A 135 11.04 9.62 7.04
N ASN A 136 10.25 10.66 6.85
CA ASN A 136 9.81 11.57 7.89
C ASN A 136 8.36 11.99 7.65
N LYS A 137 7.79 12.77 8.56
CA LYS A 137 6.41 13.25 8.48
C LYS A 137 6.07 13.91 7.13
N TYR A 138 6.98 14.70 6.57
CA TYR A 138 6.71 15.42 5.32
C TYR A 138 6.74 14.50 4.11
N VAL A 139 7.54 13.45 4.14
CA VAL A 139 7.52 12.38 3.12
C VAL A 139 6.16 11.66 3.16
N ALA A 140 5.67 11.29 4.34
CA ALA A 140 4.36 10.67 4.49
C ALA A 140 3.22 11.58 3.99
N LEU A 141 3.28 12.90 4.28
CA LEU A 141 2.33 13.89 3.77
C LEU A 141 2.35 13.98 2.24
N ALA A 142 3.53 13.98 1.63
CA ALA A 142 3.67 14.05 0.16
C ALA A 142 3.06 12.81 -0.50
N PHE A 143 3.38 11.61 0.01
CA PHE A 143 2.81 10.36 -0.51
C PHE A 143 1.31 10.24 -0.28
N LYS A 144 0.80 10.70 0.89
CA LYS A 144 -0.65 10.80 1.11
C LYS A 144 -1.31 11.69 0.07
N SER A 145 -0.73 12.86 -0.19
CA SER A 145 -1.26 13.81 -1.18
C SER A 145 -1.33 13.19 -2.57
N GLU A 146 -0.26 12.49 -3.00
CA GLU A 146 -0.23 11.77 -4.27
C GLU A 146 -1.29 10.67 -4.33
N ALA A 147 -1.39 9.85 -3.27
CA ALA A 147 -2.34 8.75 -3.19
C ALA A 147 -3.80 9.24 -3.27
N MET A 148 -4.13 10.29 -2.52
CA MET A 148 -5.49 10.85 -2.53
C MET A 148 -5.85 11.55 -3.83
N LEU A 149 -4.88 12.23 -4.47
CA LEU A 149 -5.09 12.80 -5.80
C LEU A 149 -5.37 11.72 -6.84
N TYR A 150 -4.66 10.59 -6.76
CA TYR A 150 -4.88 9.46 -7.63
C TYR A 150 -6.26 8.82 -7.39
N ALA A 151 -6.61 8.56 -6.14
CA ALA A 151 -7.92 8.00 -5.77
C ALA A 151 -9.06 8.91 -6.24
N GLY A 152 -9.00 10.20 -5.97
CA GLY A 152 -10.00 11.17 -6.43
C GLY A 152 -10.09 11.25 -7.96
N SER A 153 -8.97 11.08 -8.66
CA SER A 153 -8.97 11.02 -10.14
C SER A 153 -9.68 9.77 -10.65
N VAL A 154 -9.50 8.61 -10.00
CA VAL A 154 -10.19 7.36 -10.37
C VAL A 154 -11.68 7.48 -10.12
N ALA A 155 -12.10 7.98 -8.96
CA ALA A 155 -13.50 8.18 -8.61
C ALA A 155 -14.19 9.12 -9.62
N LYS A 156 -13.62 10.30 -9.84
CA LYS A 156 -14.12 11.27 -10.80
C LYS A 156 -14.18 10.73 -12.24
N TYR A 157 -13.15 10.00 -12.67
CA TYR A 157 -13.16 9.35 -13.98
C TYR A 157 -14.31 8.34 -14.08
N ASN A 158 -14.51 7.55 -13.05
CA ASN A 158 -15.56 6.54 -13.02
C ASN A 158 -16.97 7.14 -13.09
N GLU A 159 -17.21 8.32 -12.52
CA GLU A 159 -18.47 9.03 -12.62
C GLU A 159 -18.77 9.58 -14.01
N THR A 160 -17.72 10.03 -14.71
CA THR A 160 -17.86 10.76 -15.98
C THR A 160 -17.90 9.87 -17.21
N VAL A 161 -17.46 8.61 -17.12
CA VAL A 161 -17.42 7.70 -18.29
C VAL A 161 -18.73 6.95 -18.48
N THR A 162 -19.10 6.78 -19.75
CA THR A 162 -20.16 5.85 -20.13
C THR A 162 -19.64 4.41 -20.02
N GLY A 163 -20.22 3.61 -19.15
CA GLY A 163 -19.72 2.25 -18.87
C GLY A 163 -18.73 2.26 -17.71
N ARG A 164 -19.23 2.70 -16.55
CA ARG A 164 -18.49 2.75 -15.28
C ARG A 164 -17.72 1.46 -14.99
N LEU A 165 -16.55 1.62 -14.41
CA LEU A 165 -15.78 0.52 -13.89
C LEU A 165 -16.55 -0.12 -12.72
N THR A 166 -16.98 -1.35 -12.91
CA THR A 166 -17.79 -2.11 -11.94
C THR A 166 -17.31 -3.54 -11.81
N GLY A 167 -15.99 -3.74 -11.90
CA GLY A 167 -15.39 -5.05 -11.80
C GLY A 167 -15.68 -5.72 -10.45
N LEU A 168 -16.43 -6.81 -10.47
CA LEU A 168 -16.75 -7.58 -9.27
C LEU A 168 -15.79 -8.75 -9.08
N GLY A 169 -15.40 -8.97 -7.83
CA GLY A 169 -14.64 -10.16 -7.44
C GLY A 169 -15.48 -11.42 -7.64
N THR A 170 -14.99 -12.38 -8.42
CA THR A 170 -15.73 -13.60 -8.79
C THR A 170 -16.14 -14.45 -7.59
N LYS A 171 -15.38 -14.44 -6.51
CA LYS A 171 -15.67 -15.21 -5.28
C LYS A 171 -16.49 -14.42 -4.25
N THR A 172 -16.32 -13.12 -4.18
CA THR A 172 -16.85 -12.27 -3.10
C THR A 172 -18.02 -11.39 -3.55
N GLY A 173 -18.13 -11.11 -4.85
CA GLY A 173 -19.11 -10.15 -5.38
C GLY A 173 -18.85 -8.69 -5.01
N VAL A 174 -17.76 -8.38 -4.28
CA VAL A 174 -17.39 -7.00 -3.94
C VAL A 174 -16.84 -6.26 -5.17
N ARG A 175 -17.03 -4.96 -5.22
CA ARG A 175 -16.54 -4.08 -6.30
C ARG A 175 -15.04 -3.87 -6.13
N VAL A 176 -14.23 -4.71 -6.82
CA VAL A 176 -12.78 -4.68 -6.74
C VAL A 176 -12.15 -3.69 -7.72
N ILE A 177 -12.91 -3.13 -8.66
CA ILE A 177 -12.47 -2.09 -9.58
C ILE A 177 -13.54 -1.02 -9.70
N GLY A 178 -13.13 0.22 -9.52
CA GLY A 178 -13.97 1.40 -9.55
C GLY A 178 -14.70 1.65 -8.23
N PHE A 179 -14.85 2.91 -7.90
CA PHE A 179 -15.66 3.44 -6.80
C PHE A 179 -16.15 4.82 -7.20
N ASP A 180 -17.13 5.35 -6.51
CA ASP A 180 -17.76 6.62 -6.83
C ASP A 180 -17.27 7.73 -5.88
N GLU A 181 -17.47 8.99 -6.23
CA GLU A 181 -17.14 10.16 -5.41
C GLU A 181 -18.26 10.38 -4.38
N ASP A 182 -18.08 10.00 -3.12
CA ASP A 182 -18.98 10.24 -2.00
C ASP A 182 -18.31 11.08 -0.91
#